data_18fc4f723e091df6c8d2c0fe308a21e4
#
_entry.id   18fc4f723e091df6c8d2c0fe308a21e4
#
_cell.length_a   1.000
_cell.length_b   1.000
_cell.length_c   1.000
_cell.angle_alpha   90.00
_cell.angle_beta   90.00
_cell.angle_gamma   90.00
#
_symmetry.space_group_name_H-M   'P 1'
#
loop_
_entity.id
_entity.type
_entity.pdbx_description
1 polymer ?
#
loop_
_entity_poly.entity_id
_entity_poly.type
_entity_poly.pdbx_seq_one_letter_code
_entity_poly.pdbx_strand_id
1 'polypeptide(L)'
;DRECERALVENADAVSVFGSDVTVAAMAERLGDRPLFELGHGVSVAYCGAGSLERRRLDATLRSLALDICAYDQRGCLSPQLIYVQRSPLLGANEFAERLAQALGSMGATLPRGSLPLALGAEQAQWRGVAEVEGALIRGDGYAVAVRPPEPVRWSPAYRNVTVAPVRGIDEVVSCMEPIGLALKCVGADPGSVEELGQRLGRKPGLRAYACPLGTMQTPALDAPADGRPVWEGLLRPSREV
;
A
#
# COMPACT_ATOMS: atom_id res chain seq x y z
N ASP A 1 27.98 3.33 6.23
CA ASP A 1 29.14 4.10 6.69
C ASP A 1 28.79 5.59 6.68
N ARG A 2 28.81 6.25 7.86
CA ARG A 2 28.42 7.65 8.05
C ARG A 2 29.34 8.63 7.28
N GLU A 3 30.58 8.24 7.04
CA GLU A 3 31.55 9.08 6.32
C GLU A 3 31.23 9.10 4.81
N CYS A 4 30.94 7.95 4.24
CA CYS A 4 30.50 7.86 2.84
C CYS A 4 29.16 8.59 2.61
N GLU A 5 28.20 8.44 3.53
CA GLU A 5 26.93 9.15 3.46
C GLU A 5 27.14 10.68 3.53
N ARG A 6 28.01 11.14 4.44
CA ARG A 6 28.34 12.55 4.55
C ARG A 6 28.97 13.07 3.25
N ALA A 7 29.95 12.35 2.71
CA ALA A 7 30.61 12.74 1.46
C ALA A 7 29.63 12.80 0.28
N LEU A 8 28.69 11.86 0.18
CA LEU A 8 27.64 11.89 -0.85
C LEU A 8 26.74 13.11 -0.70
N VAL A 9 26.26 13.38 0.51
CA VAL A 9 25.37 14.52 0.78
C VAL A 9 26.09 15.85 0.54
N GLU A 10 27.36 15.99 0.91
CA GLU A 10 28.14 17.22 0.73
C GLU A 10 28.40 17.55 -0.75
N ASN A 11 28.49 16.55 -1.61
CA ASN A 11 28.81 16.72 -3.04
C ASN A 11 27.56 16.63 -3.96
N ALA A 12 26.37 16.39 -3.42
CA ALA A 12 25.16 16.31 -4.23
C ALA A 12 24.55 17.69 -4.49
N ASP A 13 24.12 17.96 -5.72
CA ASP A 13 23.36 19.16 -6.09
C ASP A 13 21.92 19.10 -5.56
N ALA A 14 21.35 17.89 -5.43
CA ALA A 14 20.03 17.61 -4.91
C ALA A 14 20.01 16.21 -4.28
N VAL A 15 19.12 15.98 -3.32
CA VAL A 15 19.00 14.70 -2.63
C VAL A 15 17.55 14.23 -2.64
N SER A 16 17.34 12.96 -2.97
CA SER A 16 16.03 12.28 -2.81
C SER A 16 16.11 11.33 -1.61
N VAL A 17 15.20 11.48 -0.66
CA VAL A 17 15.15 10.69 0.58
C VAL A 17 13.89 9.90 0.68
N PHE A 18 14.05 8.59 0.81
CA PHE A 18 12.99 7.65 1.17
C PHE A 18 13.17 7.26 2.64
N GLY A 19 12.18 7.46 3.48
CA GLY A 19 12.30 7.09 4.87
C GLY A 19 11.13 7.50 5.76
N SER A 20 11.32 7.31 7.06
CA SER A 20 10.39 7.84 8.05
C SER A 20 10.46 9.37 8.10
N ASP A 21 9.42 10.02 8.61
CA ASP A 21 9.39 11.48 8.75
C ASP A 21 10.59 12.00 9.58
N VAL A 22 11.04 11.21 10.57
CA VAL A 22 12.24 11.50 11.35
C VAL A 22 13.50 11.46 10.47
N THR A 23 13.60 10.49 9.57
CA THR A 23 14.75 10.39 8.64
C THR A 23 14.74 11.54 7.64
N VAL A 24 13.57 11.88 7.11
CA VAL A 24 13.41 13.01 6.18
C VAL A 24 13.79 14.32 6.86
N ALA A 25 13.27 14.59 8.06
CA ALA A 25 13.58 15.80 8.83
C ALA A 25 15.08 15.92 9.14
N ALA A 26 15.71 14.83 9.58
CA ALA A 26 17.15 14.80 9.85
C ALA A 26 18.01 15.08 8.59
N MET A 27 17.54 14.62 7.42
CA MET A 27 18.23 14.91 6.16
C MET A 27 18.00 16.36 5.72
N ALA A 28 16.80 16.91 5.88
CA ALA A 28 16.50 18.31 5.60
C ALA A 28 17.40 19.26 6.41
N GLU A 29 17.56 18.98 7.70
CA GLU A 29 18.45 19.76 8.56
C GLU A 29 19.92 19.74 8.07
N ARG A 30 20.39 18.59 7.59
CA ARG A 30 21.78 18.43 7.08
C ARG A 30 22.00 19.10 5.72
N LEU A 31 20.97 19.16 4.88
CA LEU A 31 21.07 19.74 3.54
C LEU A 31 20.99 21.27 3.54
N GLY A 32 20.33 21.89 4.53
CA GLY A 32 20.07 23.32 4.55
C GLY A 32 19.24 23.76 3.33
N ASP A 33 19.73 24.75 2.58
CA ASP A 33 19.03 25.32 1.42
C ASP A 33 19.11 24.48 0.14
N ARG A 34 19.75 23.32 0.17
CA ARG A 34 19.85 22.45 -1.03
C ARG A 34 18.54 21.71 -1.29
N PRO A 35 18.20 21.47 -2.57
CA PRO A 35 16.95 20.79 -2.93
C PRO A 35 16.84 19.39 -2.31
N LEU A 36 15.76 19.16 -1.56
CA LEU A 36 15.40 17.88 -0.98
C LEU A 36 14.07 17.40 -1.57
N PHE A 37 14.06 16.19 -2.10
CA PHE A 37 12.87 15.49 -2.56
C PHE A 37 12.49 14.46 -1.50
N GLU A 38 11.46 14.80 -0.75
CA GLU A 38 10.98 14.02 0.37
C GLU A 38 9.99 12.96 -0.10
N LEU A 39 10.27 11.70 0.20
CA LEU A 39 9.41 10.55 -0.01
C LEU A 39 9.19 9.88 1.35
N GLY A 40 8.36 10.53 2.17
CA GLY A 40 8.07 10.15 3.55
C GLY A 40 7.25 8.87 3.68
N HIS A 41 6.88 8.56 4.92
CA HIS A 41 6.07 7.39 5.23
C HIS A 41 4.78 7.36 4.42
N GLY A 42 4.39 6.16 3.99
CA GLY A 42 3.17 5.99 3.24
C GLY A 42 2.59 4.60 3.31
N VAL A 43 1.33 4.53 2.94
CA VAL A 43 0.52 3.32 2.93
C VAL A 43 -0.14 3.14 1.59
N SER A 44 -0.44 1.90 1.24
CA SER A 44 -1.21 1.58 0.04
C SER A 44 -2.39 0.69 0.37
N VAL A 45 -3.37 0.72 -0.49
CA VAL A 45 -4.59 -0.06 -0.37
C VAL A 45 -4.88 -0.79 -1.68
N ALA A 46 -5.80 -1.74 -1.64
CA ALA A 46 -6.28 -2.40 -2.85
C ALA A 46 -7.80 -2.27 -2.96
N TYR A 47 -8.32 -2.33 -4.17
CA TYR A 47 -9.74 -2.36 -4.46
C TYR A 47 -10.09 -3.52 -5.41
N CYS A 48 -11.10 -4.29 -5.05
CA CYS A 48 -11.67 -5.36 -5.86
C CYS A 48 -13.12 -5.02 -6.21
N GLY A 49 -13.36 -4.61 -7.43
CA GLY A 49 -14.69 -4.34 -7.96
C GLY A 49 -15.49 -5.63 -8.21
N ALA A 50 -16.82 -5.51 -8.37
CA ALA A 50 -17.73 -6.65 -8.52
C ALA A 50 -17.34 -7.61 -9.66
N GLY A 51 -16.81 -7.08 -10.76
CA GLY A 51 -16.37 -7.90 -11.90
C GLY A 51 -15.19 -8.83 -11.60
N SER A 52 -14.34 -8.49 -10.63
CA SER A 52 -13.23 -9.32 -10.18
C SER A 52 -13.67 -10.47 -9.26
N LEU A 53 -14.87 -10.37 -8.69
CA LEU A 53 -15.46 -11.37 -7.80
C LEU A 53 -16.20 -12.48 -8.55
N GLU A 54 -16.34 -12.35 -9.86
CA GLU A 54 -16.88 -13.42 -10.70
C GLU A 54 -15.98 -14.66 -10.62
N ARG A 55 -16.58 -15.86 -10.52
CA ARG A 55 -15.86 -17.13 -10.35
C ARG A 55 -14.68 -17.32 -11.30
N ARG A 56 -14.82 -16.90 -12.56
CA ARG A 56 -13.77 -17.04 -13.59
C ARG A 56 -12.55 -16.10 -13.38
N ARG A 57 -12.71 -15.01 -12.61
CA ARG A 57 -11.67 -14.00 -12.38
C ARG A 57 -11.12 -14.03 -10.97
N LEU A 58 -11.90 -14.53 -10.03
CA LEU A 58 -11.60 -14.47 -8.60
C LEU A 58 -10.23 -15.08 -8.27
N ASP A 59 -9.91 -16.26 -8.78
CA ASP A 59 -8.64 -16.92 -8.49
C ASP A 59 -7.43 -16.12 -9.01
N ALA A 60 -7.55 -15.44 -10.15
CA ALA A 60 -6.51 -14.57 -10.66
C ALA A 60 -6.37 -13.32 -9.79
N THR A 61 -7.48 -12.70 -9.38
CA THR A 61 -7.51 -11.54 -8.48
C THR A 61 -6.85 -11.88 -7.14
N LEU A 62 -7.21 -13.00 -6.55
CA LEU A 62 -6.65 -13.45 -5.26
C LEU A 62 -5.15 -13.76 -5.35
N ARG A 63 -4.69 -14.37 -6.45
CA ARG A 63 -3.25 -14.58 -6.68
C ARG A 63 -2.49 -13.26 -6.82
N SER A 64 -3.03 -12.31 -7.56
CA SER A 64 -2.45 -10.97 -7.71
C SER A 64 -2.34 -10.23 -6.38
N LEU A 65 -3.42 -10.24 -5.58
CA LEU A 65 -3.41 -9.68 -4.22
C LEU A 65 -2.38 -10.38 -3.33
N ALA A 66 -2.35 -11.72 -3.34
CA ALA A 66 -1.39 -12.48 -2.54
C ALA A 66 0.05 -12.16 -2.92
N LEU A 67 0.34 -11.93 -4.21
CA LEU A 67 1.66 -11.48 -4.67
C LEU A 67 2.00 -10.10 -4.11
N ASP A 68 1.10 -9.11 -4.25
CA ASP A 68 1.32 -7.74 -3.76
C ASP A 68 1.49 -7.67 -2.24
N ILE A 69 0.83 -8.58 -1.49
CA ILE A 69 0.96 -8.69 -0.03
C ILE A 69 2.25 -9.43 0.35
N CYS A 70 2.57 -10.54 -0.30
CA CYS A 70 3.69 -11.39 0.09
C CYS A 70 5.05 -10.86 -0.35
N ALA A 71 5.10 -10.12 -1.46
CA ALA A 71 6.33 -9.48 -1.90
C ALA A 71 6.85 -8.53 -0.81
N TYR A 72 8.14 -8.64 -0.50
CA TYR A 72 8.80 -7.89 0.58
C TYR A 72 8.11 -7.99 1.96
N ASP A 73 7.33 -9.04 2.21
CA ASP A 73 6.58 -9.27 3.44
C ASP A 73 5.66 -8.10 3.84
N GLN A 74 5.05 -7.43 2.86
CA GLN A 74 4.17 -6.27 3.07
C GLN A 74 4.88 -5.09 3.79
N ARG A 75 6.20 -5.00 3.68
CA ARG A 75 7.02 -3.95 4.33
C ARG A 75 7.20 -2.72 3.45
N GLY A 76 6.91 -2.81 2.17
CA GLY A 76 6.99 -1.69 1.24
C GLY A 76 5.79 -0.74 1.37
N CYS A 77 6.00 0.56 1.14
CA CYS A 77 4.92 1.55 1.14
C CYS A 77 3.87 1.30 0.03
N LEU A 78 4.22 0.52 -0.99
CA LEU A 78 3.30 0.12 -2.07
C LEU A 78 2.55 -1.18 -1.76
N SER A 79 2.86 -1.89 -0.66
CA SER A 79 2.14 -3.10 -0.28
C SER A 79 0.77 -2.75 0.31
N PRO A 80 -0.32 -3.43 -0.13
CA PRO A 80 -1.65 -3.12 0.37
C PRO A 80 -1.80 -3.61 1.83
N GLN A 81 -2.21 -2.72 2.72
CA GLN A 81 -2.51 -3.03 4.12
C GLN A 81 -4.02 -3.19 4.35
N LEU A 82 -4.83 -2.64 3.47
CA LEU A 82 -6.28 -2.66 3.49
C LEU A 82 -6.79 -2.98 2.08
N ILE A 83 -7.74 -3.89 2.00
CA ILE A 83 -8.38 -4.31 0.76
C ILE A 83 -9.86 -3.93 0.85
N TYR A 84 -10.29 -3.00 0.01
CA TYR A 84 -11.69 -2.70 -0.19
C TYR A 84 -12.29 -3.70 -1.19
N VAL A 85 -13.36 -4.36 -0.80
CA VAL A 85 -14.05 -5.35 -1.65
C VAL A 85 -15.46 -4.86 -1.90
N GLN A 86 -15.84 -4.70 -3.14
CA GLN A 86 -17.20 -4.29 -3.48
C GLN A 86 -18.20 -5.35 -3.02
N ARG A 87 -19.24 -4.91 -2.31
CA ARG A 87 -20.34 -5.79 -1.91
C ARG A 87 -21.00 -6.39 -3.15
N SER A 88 -21.13 -7.70 -3.15
CA SER A 88 -21.65 -8.46 -4.27
C SER A 88 -22.54 -9.61 -3.75
N PRO A 89 -23.63 -9.92 -4.44
CA PRO A 89 -24.41 -11.13 -4.14
C PRO A 89 -23.65 -12.42 -4.51
N LEU A 90 -22.58 -12.31 -5.32
CA LEU A 90 -21.79 -13.45 -5.78
C LEU A 90 -20.83 -13.98 -4.74
N LEU A 91 -20.30 -13.09 -3.88
CA LEU A 91 -19.27 -13.43 -2.91
C LEU A 91 -19.32 -12.48 -1.71
N GLY A 92 -19.53 -13.02 -0.52
CA GLY A 92 -19.47 -12.24 0.73
C GLY A 92 -18.03 -11.89 1.14
N ALA A 93 -17.87 -10.83 1.94
CA ALA A 93 -16.56 -10.40 2.39
C ALA A 93 -15.82 -11.46 3.22
N ASN A 94 -16.53 -12.24 4.02
CA ASN A 94 -15.93 -13.34 4.80
C ASN A 94 -15.42 -14.45 3.88
N GLU A 95 -16.21 -14.87 2.90
CA GLU A 95 -15.78 -15.88 1.92
C GLU A 95 -14.61 -15.37 1.07
N PHE A 96 -14.62 -14.09 0.67
CA PHE A 96 -13.46 -13.48 0.00
C PHE A 96 -12.20 -13.55 0.88
N ALA A 97 -12.32 -13.22 2.16
CA ALA A 97 -11.20 -13.25 3.10
C ALA A 97 -10.67 -14.68 3.33
N GLU A 98 -11.53 -15.68 3.40
CA GLU A 98 -11.14 -17.10 3.49
C GLU A 98 -10.36 -17.55 2.25
N ARG A 99 -10.82 -17.19 1.05
CA ARG A 99 -10.14 -17.51 -0.20
C ARG A 99 -8.82 -16.75 -0.33
N LEU A 100 -8.77 -15.49 0.10
CA LEU A 100 -7.52 -14.72 0.16
C LEU A 100 -6.51 -15.36 1.12
N ALA A 101 -6.97 -15.83 2.29
CA ALA A 101 -6.14 -16.55 3.24
C ALA A 101 -5.52 -17.82 2.62
N GLN A 102 -6.30 -18.58 1.85
CA GLN A 102 -5.80 -19.74 1.10
C GLN A 102 -4.74 -19.34 0.06
N ALA A 103 -4.98 -18.23 -0.68
CA ALA A 103 -4.02 -17.73 -1.65
C ALA A 103 -2.72 -17.25 -0.99
N LEU A 104 -2.79 -16.60 0.19
CA LEU A 104 -1.62 -16.21 0.98
C LEU A 104 -0.82 -17.43 1.46
N GLY A 105 -1.51 -18.47 1.93
CA GLY A 105 -0.87 -19.73 2.31
C GLY A 105 -0.14 -20.39 1.15
N SER A 106 -0.80 -20.46 -0.03
CA SER A 106 -0.19 -20.99 -1.25
C SER A 106 1.00 -20.16 -1.72
N MET A 107 0.89 -18.84 -1.66
CA MET A 107 2.00 -17.93 -2.01
C MET A 107 3.15 -18.05 -1.02
N GLY A 108 2.88 -18.29 0.25
CA GLY A 108 3.88 -18.50 1.28
C GLY A 108 4.80 -19.71 1.01
N ALA A 109 4.32 -20.72 0.32
CA ALA A 109 5.14 -21.86 -0.12
C ALA A 109 6.18 -21.47 -1.20
N THR A 110 5.84 -20.50 -2.05
CA THR A 110 6.73 -20.00 -3.13
C THR A 110 7.60 -18.84 -2.66
N LEU A 111 7.04 -17.97 -1.84
CA LEU A 111 7.70 -16.81 -1.23
C LEU A 111 7.67 -16.97 0.29
N PRO A 112 8.59 -17.72 0.91
CA PRO A 112 8.63 -17.90 2.36
C PRO A 112 8.77 -16.56 3.07
N ARG A 113 8.03 -16.38 4.18
CA ARG A 113 8.14 -15.16 4.99
C ARG A 113 9.50 -15.10 5.70
N GLY A 114 10.09 -13.91 5.72
CA GLY A 114 11.29 -13.65 6.51
C GLY A 114 11.04 -13.71 8.04
N SER A 115 12.10 -13.62 8.80
CA SER A 115 12.03 -13.60 10.27
C SER A 115 11.28 -12.37 10.77
N LEU A 116 10.42 -12.55 11.76
CA LEU A 116 9.68 -11.49 12.42
C LEU A 116 10.46 -10.97 13.63
N PRO A 117 10.80 -9.66 13.68
CA PRO A 117 11.36 -9.05 14.88
C PRO A 117 10.42 -9.20 16.08
N LEU A 118 10.97 -9.46 17.27
CA LEU A 118 10.17 -9.73 18.48
C LEU A 118 9.17 -8.61 18.81
N ALA A 119 9.60 -7.36 18.68
CA ALA A 119 8.73 -6.20 18.93
C ALA A 119 7.49 -6.18 18.02
N LEU A 120 7.65 -6.56 16.76
CA LEU A 120 6.54 -6.62 15.79
C LEU A 120 5.62 -7.83 16.06
N GLY A 121 6.13 -8.88 16.70
CA GLY A 121 5.30 -10.00 17.14
C GLY A 121 4.23 -9.59 18.15
N ALA A 122 4.58 -8.72 19.09
CA ALA A 122 3.63 -8.16 20.06
C ALA A 122 2.56 -7.27 19.40
N GLU A 123 2.98 -6.40 18.49
CA GLU A 123 2.08 -5.55 17.71
C GLU A 123 1.07 -6.38 16.89
N GLN A 124 1.56 -7.42 16.22
CA GLN A 124 0.68 -8.34 15.48
C GLN A 124 -0.30 -9.08 16.38
N ALA A 125 0.14 -9.53 17.56
CA ALA A 125 -0.72 -10.20 18.52
C ALA A 125 -1.83 -9.27 19.01
N GLN A 126 -1.51 -8.02 19.31
CA GLN A 126 -2.47 -6.99 19.69
C GLN A 126 -3.48 -6.73 18.55
N TRP A 127 -3.00 -6.49 17.33
CA TRP A 127 -3.87 -6.23 16.18
C TRP A 127 -4.83 -7.40 15.93
N ARG A 128 -4.33 -8.64 16.01
CA ARG A 128 -5.15 -9.85 15.84
C ARG A 128 -6.19 -10.00 16.94
N GLY A 129 -5.82 -9.74 18.19
CA GLY A 129 -6.77 -9.77 19.30
C GLY A 129 -7.90 -8.77 19.14
N VAL A 130 -7.59 -7.54 18.72
CA VAL A 130 -8.62 -6.52 18.42
C VAL A 130 -9.48 -6.96 17.21
N ALA A 131 -8.88 -7.54 16.18
CA ALA A 131 -9.60 -8.00 15.00
C ALA A 131 -10.63 -9.08 15.31
N GLU A 132 -10.31 -9.99 16.22
CA GLU A 132 -11.25 -11.05 16.66
C GLU A 132 -12.46 -10.51 17.40
N VAL A 133 -12.31 -9.39 18.10
CA VAL A 133 -13.42 -8.75 18.82
C VAL A 133 -14.27 -7.88 17.91
N GLU A 134 -13.65 -7.18 16.95
CA GLU A 134 -14.34 -6.23 16.06
C GLU A 134 -15.01 -6.91 14.84
N GLY A 135 -14.61 -8.12 14.47
CA GLY A 135 -15.10 -8.78 13.26
C GLY A 135 -14.65 -10.23 13.14
N ALA A 136 -14.40 -10.66 11.91
CA ALA A 136 -13.86 -11.99 11.62
C ALA A 136 -12.35 -11.92 11.43
N LEU A 137 -11.64 -12.94 11.91
CA LEU A 137 -10.21 -13.11 11.70
C LEU A 137 -9.90 -14.54 11.23
N ILE A 138 -9.27 -14.63 10.07
CA ILE A 138 -8.72 -15.88 9.51
C ILE A 138 -7.22 -15.88 9.73
N ARG A 139 -6.70 -16.92 10.40
CA ARG A 139 -5.27 -17.06 10.69
C ARG A 139 -4.67 -18.21 9.90
N GLY A 140 -3.43 -18.04 9.46
CA GLY A 140 -2.60 -19.10 8.91
C GLY A 140 -1.17 -18.98 9.37
N ASP A 141 -0.32 -19.88 8.88
CA ASP A 141 1.10 -19.83 9.19
C ASP A 141 1.73 -18.61 8.51
N GLY A 142 2.12 -17.63 9.33
CA GLY A 142 2.78 -16.42 8.89
C GLY A 142 1.86 -15.32 8.29
N TYR A 143 0.54 -15.45 8.35
CA TYR A 143 -0.38 -14.41 7.87
C TYR A 143 -1.67 -14.34 8.70
N ALA A 144 -2.41 -13.25 8.53
CA ALA A 144 -3.78 -13.14 9.02
C ALA A 144 -4.61 -12.19 8.13
N VAL A 145 -5.88 -12.52 7.95
CA VAL A 145 -6.86 -11.72 7.21
C VAL A 145 -8.01 -11.37 8.14
N ALA A 146 -8.20 -10.08 8.42
CA ALA A 146 -9.31 -9.58 9.22
C ALA A 146 -10.42 -9.07 8.28
N VAL A 147 -11.69 -9.24 8.66
CA VAL A 147 -12.82 -8.61 8.00
C VAL A 147 -13.42 -7.59 8.94
N ARG A 148 -13.48 -6.33 8.53
CA ARG A 148 -13.92 -5.21 9.34
C ARG A 148 -14.72 -4.21 8.50
N PRO A 149 -15.54 -3.33 9.12
CA PRO A 149 -16.12 -2.18 8.42
C PRO A 149 -15.03 -1.31 7.77
N PRO A 150 -15.34 -0.58 6.69
CA PRO A 150 -14.39 0.30 6.02
C PRO A 150 -13.97 1.49 6.89
N GLU A 151 -14.76 1.88 7.85
CA GLU A 151 -14.51 2.98 8.78
C GLU A 151 -14.75 2.56 10.23
N PRO A 152 -13.95 3.09 11.16
CA PRO A 152 -12.72 3.86 10.94
C PRO A 152 -11.62 2.97 10.31
N VAL A 153 -10.75 3.59 9.49
CA VAL A 153 -9.63 2.88 8.87
C VAL A 153 -8.73 2.26 9.94
N ARG A 154 -8.47 0.97 9.82
CA ARG A 154 -7.64 0.19 10.72
C ARG A 154 -6.46 -0.40 9.96
N TRP A 155 -5.28 0.21 10.12
CA TRP A 155 -4.06 -0.27 9.49
C TRP A 155 -3.64 -1.63 10.05
N SER A 156 -3.11 -2.45 9.18
CA SER A 156 -2.50 -3.71 9.57
C SER A 156 -1.03 -3.48 9.98
N PRO A 157 -0.46 -4.35 10.81
CA PRO A 157 0.94 -4.26 11.23
C PRO A 157 1.90 -4.83 10.19
N ALA A 158 1.55 -4.83 8.91
CA ALA A 158 2.31 -5.46 7.83
C ALA A 158 2.62 -6.97 8.05
N TYR A 159 3.68 -7.48 7.43
CA TYR A 159 4.09 -8.88 7.55
C TYR A 159 2.96 -9.86 7.28
N ARG A 160 2.23 -9.63 6.18
CA ARG A 160 1.11 -10.45 5.68
C ARG A 160 -0.10 -10.47 6.61
N ASN A 161 -0.28 -9.43 7.40
CA ASN A 161 -1.56 -9.16 8.05
C ASN A 161 -2.30 -8.11 7.23
N VAL A 162 -3.57 -8.36 6.92
CA VAL A 162 -4.34 -7.50 6.02
C VAL A 162 -5.78 -7.38 6.49
N THR A 163 -6.39 -6.22 6.28
CA THR A 163 -7.82 -6.01 6.52
C THR A 163 -8.59 -6.07 5.20
N VAL A 164 -9.70 -6.77 5.18
CA VAL A 164 -10.71 -6.77 4.12
C VAL A 164 -11.90 -5.95 4.59
N ALA A 165 -12.29 -4.94 3.83
CA ALA A 165 -13.37 -4.02 4.14
C ALA A 165 -14.43 -4.01 3.02
N PRO A 166 -15.68 -4.45 3.29
CA PRO A 166 -16.74 -4.43 2.29
C PRO A 166 -17.28 -3.03 2.04
N VAL A 167 -17.28 -2.58 0.78
CA VAL A 167 -17.73 -1.26 0.33
C VAL A 167 -18.82 -1.36 -0.74
N ARG A 168 -19.55 -0.29 -0.96
CA ARG A 168 -20.59 -0.23 -2.00
C ARG A 168 -20.01 -0.04 -3.41
N GLY A 169 -18.87 0.61 -3.52
CA GLY A 169 -18.21 0.88 -4.80
C GLY A 169 -17.10 1.93 -4.68
N ILE A 170 -16.59 2.38 -5.81
CA ILE A 170 -15.43 3.28 -5.91
C ILE A 170 -15.65 4.60 -5.14
N ASP A 171 -16.84 5.19 -5.18
CA ASP A 171 -17.10 6.47 -4.48
C ASP A 171 -16.91 6.34 -2.96
N GLU A 172 -17.35 5.22 -2.36
CA GLU A 172 -17.13 4.96 -0.93
C GLU A 172 -15.65 4.72 -0.64
N VAL A 173 -14.94 3.99 -1.51
CA VAL A 173 -13.49 3.78 -1.39
C VAL A 173 -12.75 5.13 -1.39
N VAL A 174 -13.05 6.00 -2.35
CA VAL A 174 -12.42 7.34 -2.43
C VAL A 174 -12.69 8.15 -1.17
N SER A 175 -13.94 8.13 -0.66
CA SER A 175 -14.29 8.81 0.59
C SER A 175 -13.51 8.26 1.79
N CYS A 176 -13.38 6.95 1.92
CA CYS A 176 -12.59 6.32 2.99
C CYS A 176 -11.08 6.65 2.89
N MET A 177 -10.58 6.93 1.69
CA MET A 177 -9.18 7.28 1.48
C MET A 177 -8.87 8.77 1.72
N GLU A 178 -9.86 9.67 1.62
CA GLU A 178 -9.63 11.11 1.81
C GLU A 178 -8.90 11.47 3.12
N PRO A 179 -9.24 10.87 4.28
CA PRO A 179 -8.52 11.15 5.52
C PRO A 179 -7.06 10.70 5.54
N ILE A 180 -6.67 9.78 4.65
CA ILE A 180 -5.28 9.29 4.55
C ILE A 180 -4.40 10.39 3.91
N GLY A 181 -4.97 11.16 3.01
CA GLY A 181 -4.31 12.30 2.39
C GLY A 181 -3.05 11.89 1.63
N LEU A 182 -2.00 12.68 1.81
CA LEU A 182 -0.69 12.50 1.14
C LEU A 182 0.07 11.23 1.56
N ALA A 183 -0.32 10.59 2.66
CA ALA A 183 0.27 9.32 3.06
C ALA A 183 -0.17 8.15 2.15
N LEU A 184 -1.27 8.30 1.40
CA LEU A 184 -1.67 7.29 0.41
C LEU A 184 -0.73 7.34 -0.79
N LYS A 185 -0.04 6.22 -1.08
CA LYS A 185 0.95 6.13 -2.17
C LYS A 185 0.39 5.51 -3.44
N CYS A 186 -0.30 4.37 -3.31
CA CYS A 186 -0.80 3.61 -4.44
C CYS A 186 -2.13 2.93 -4.09
N VAL A 187 -2.98 2.77 -5.08
CA VAL A 187 -4.19 1.95 -5.00
C VAL A 187 -4.13 0.87 -6.07
N GLY A 188 -3.89 -0.37 -5.64
CA GLY A 188 -4.02 -1.52 -6.53
C GLY A 188 -5.48 -1.78 -6.85
N ALA A 189 -5.85 -1.97 -8.11
CA ALA A 189 -7.22 -2.27 -8.48
C ALA A 189 -7.31 -3.39 -9.52
N ASP A 190 -8.46 -4.06 -9.56
CA ASP A 190 -8.72 -5.00 -10.65
C ASP A 190 -8.78 -4.29 -12.01
N PRO A 191 -8.47 -4.99 -13.12
CA PRO A 191 -8.34 -4.36 -14.44
C PRO A 191 -9.57 -3.58 -14.91
N GLY A 192 -10.78 -3.94 -14.42
CA GLY A 192 -12.01 -3.23 -14.76
C GLY A 192 -12.21 -1.92 -13.99
N SER A 193 -11.45 -1.70 -12.93
CA SER A 193 -11.61 -0.56 -12.00
C SER A 193 -10.44 0.42 -12.02
N VAL A 194 -9.27 0.04 -12.54
CA VAL A 194 -8.04 0.86 -12.50
C VAL A 194 -8.24 2.25 -13.09
N GLU A 195 -8.82 2.33 -14.27
CA GLU A 195 -8.97 3.60 -14.99
C GLU A 195 -9.93 4.55 -14.27
N GLU A 196 -11.12 4.05 -13.91
CA GLU A 196 -12.11 4.87 -13.19
C GLU A 196 -11.54 5.33 -11.85
N LEU A 197 -10.89 4.44 -11.10
CA LEU A 197 -10.29 4.78 -9.81
C LEU A 197 -9.20 5.83 -9.97
N GLY A 198 -8.32 5.69 -10.97
CA GLY A 198 -7.28 6.69 -11.28
C GLY A 198 -7.87 8.07 -11.59
N GLN A 199 -8.95 8.13 -12.39
CA GLN A 199 -9.65 9.38 -12.68
C GLN A 199 -10.29 10.01 -11.43
N ARG A 200 -10.86 9.18 -10.52
CA ARG A 200 -11.46 9.67 -9.27
C ARG A 200 -10.40 10.22 -8.32
N LEU A 201 -9.28 9.52 -8.17
CA LEU A 201 -8.15 9.97 -7.35
C LEU A 201 -7.57 11.29 -7.87
N GLY A 202 -7.36 11.41 -9.17
CA GLY A 202 -6.83 12.62 -9.79
C GLY A 202 -7.71 13.87 -9.64
N ARG A 203 -9.00 13.70 -9.31
CA ARG A 203 -9.93 14.80 -9.02
C ARG A 203 -9.92 15.25 -7.55
N LYS A 204 -9.14 14.59 -6.68
CA LYS A 204 -9.07 14.88 -5.25
C LYS A 204 -7.73 15.54 -4.91
N PRO A 205 -7.66 16.87 -4.75
CA PRO A 205 -6.38 17.58 -4.54
C PRO A 205 -5.59 17.11 -3.32
N GLY A 206 -6.26 16.52 -2.32
CA GLY A 206 -5.65 15.96 -1.12
C GLY A 206 -5.06 14.55 -1.30
N LEU A 207 -5.35 13.87 -2.44
CA LEU A 207 -4.85 12.53 -2.74
C LEU A 207 -3.87 12.60 -3.90
N ARG A 208 -2.65 12.11 -3.69
CA ARG A 208 -1.61 12.04 -4.71
C ARG A 208 -1.25 10.61 -5.12
N ALA A 209 -2.07 9.66 -4.71
CA ALA A 209 -1.90 8.26 -5.07
C ALA A 209 -2.20 8.03 -6.56
N TYR A 210 -1.50 7.07 -7.14
CA TYR A 210 -1.84 6.55 -8.45
C TYR A 210 -2.54 5.20 -8.34
N ALA A 211 -3.33 4.85 -9.35
CA ALA A 211 -3.92 3.52 -9.48
C ALA A 211 -3.07 2.63 -10.37
N CYS A 212 -2.93 1.36 -10.01
CA CYS A 212 -2.24 0.36 -10.82
C CYS A 212 -2.97 -1.00 -10.78
N PRO A 213 -2.73 -1.90 -11.75
CA PRO A 213 -3.30 -3.24 -11.70
C PRO A 213 -2.83 -4.04 -10.47
N LEU A 214 -3.73 -4.84 -9.89
CA LEU A 214 -3.35 -5.84 -8.87
C LEU A 214 -2.29 -6.81 -9.42
N GLY A 215 -1.33 -7.16 -8.58
CA GLY A 215 -0.18 -7.99 -8.94
C GLY A 215 1.01 -7.18 -9.48
N THR A 216 0.87 -5.87 -9.64
CA THR A 216 1.96 -4.98 -10.11
C THR A 216 2.33 -3.89 -9.12
N MET A 217 1.70 -3.85 -7.94
CA MET A 217 1.95 -2.81 -6.94
C MET A 217 3.42 -2.74 -6.50
N GLN A 218 4.12 -3.89 -6.48
CA GLN A 218 5.52 -3.96 -6.08
C GLN A 218 6.52 -3.80 -7.25
N THR A 219 6.01 -3.59 -8.45
CA THR A 219 6.82 -3.38 -9.66
C THR A 219 6.31 -2.15 -10.42
N PRO A 220 6.36 -0.95 -9.79
CA PRO A 220 5.91 0.27 -10.45
C PRO A 220 6.71 0.50 -11.73
N ALA A 221 6.04 1.07 -12.74
CA ALA A 221 6.73 1.52 -13.96
C ALA A 221 7.75 2.63 -13.60
N LEU A 222 8.80 2.77 -14.42
CA LEU A 222 9.85 3.77 -14.16
C LEU A 222 9.31 5.21 -14.16
N ASP A 223 8.23 5.45 -14.86
CA ASP A 223 7.52 6.74 -14.96
C ASP A 223 6.34 6.87 -13.99
N ALA A 224 6.11 5.84 -13.15
CA ALA A 224 5.06 5.91 -12.14
C ALA A 224 5.30 7.10 -11.20
N PRO A 225 4.28 7.91 -10.93
CA PRO A 225 4.44 9.08 -10.07
C PRO A 225 4.76 8.66 -8.63
N ALA A 226 5.70 9.36 -8.01
CA ALA A 226 5.97 9.26 -6.58
C ALA A 226 5.32 10.45 -5.87
N ASP A 227 4.39 10.18 -4.96
CA ASP A 227 3.60 11.20 -4.27
C ASP A 227 2.89 12.20 -5.23
N GLY A 228 2.41 11.68 -6.37
CA GLY A 228 1.74 12.45 -7.41
C GLY A 228 2.63 13.37 -8.23
N ARG A 229 3.95 13.19 -8.13
CA ARG A 229 4.96 13.94 -8.88
C ARG A 229 5.79 12.99 -9.74
N PRO A 230 6.22 13.42 -10.93
CA PRO A 230 7.19 12.67 -11.71
C PRO A 230 8.47 12.44 -10.90
N VAL A 231 9.01 11.22 -10.92
CA VAL A 231 10.24 10.89 -10.16
C VAL A 231 11.47 11.72 -10.59
N TRP A 232 11.43 12.28 -11.80
CA TRP A 232 12.49 13.15 -12.32
C TRP A 232 12.30 14.64 -12.01
N GLU A 233 11.18 15.06 -11.43
CA GLU A 233 10.90 16.48 -11.15
C GLU A 233 12.02 17.12 -10.37
N GLY A 234 12.58 16.38 -9.43
CA GLY A 234 13.70 16.81 -8.65
C GLY A 234 15.05 16.88 -9.35
N LEU A 235 15.16 16.27 -10.50
CA LEU A 235 16.39 16.31 -11.32
C LEU A 235 16.37 17.45 -12.34
N LEU A 236 15.21 18.05 -12.56
CA LEU A 236 15.09 19.18 -13.49
C LEU A 236 15.45 20.48 -12.76
N ARG A 237 16.53 21.13 -13.16
CA ARG A 237 16.81 22.50 -12.72
C ARG A 237 15.70 23.41 -13.25
N PRO A 238 15.12 24.31 -12.44
CA PRO A 238 14.28 25.36 -12.99
C PRO A 238 15.11 26.11 -14.03
N SER A 239 14.57 26.21 -15.24
CA SER A 239 15.18 27.07 -16.27
C SER A 239 15.32 28.47 -15.66
N ARG A 240 16.56 28.94 -15.49
CA ARG A 240 16.77 30.34 -15.18
C ARG A 240 16.20 31.11 -16.37
N GLU A 241 15.10 31.83 -16.15
CA GLU A 241 14.66 32.83 -17.10
C GLU A 241 15.86 33.79 -17.32
N VAL A 242 16.29 33.86 -18.59
CA VAL A 242 17.32 34.79 -19.06
C VAL A 242 16.66 36.15 -19.28
#